data_760e0061c20de3b94c2e34f9be9b0cd0
#
_entry.id   760e0061c20de3b94c2e34f9be9b0cd0
#
_cell.length_a   1.000
_cell.length_b   1.000
_cell.length_c   1.000
_cell.angle_alpha   90.00
_cell.angle_beta   90.00
_cell.angle_gamma   90.00
#
_symmetry.space_group_name_H-M   'P 1'
#
loop_
_entity.id
_entity.type
_entity.pdbx_description
1 polymer ?
#
loop_
_entity_poly.entity_id
_entity_poly.type
_entity_poly.pdbx_seq_one_letter_code
_entity_poly.pdbx_strand_id
1 'polypeptide(L)'
;FPMAVALGADPATILGAVTPVPDALSEYQFAGLLRGGRTEVVDTSVGEGALKLQAPASAEFVLEGHIPTAAPGFKGESEAGVKVMERGGYLHALEGPFGDHTGYYNEQDWFPVFRIDRLTHRRDPIYHSTYTGKPPDEPAVLGEALNEVFVPLLQKQFPEITDFYLPPEGCSYRMAVISIKKAYPG
;
A
#
# COMPACT_ATOMS: atom_id res chain seq x y z
N PHE A 1 -15.21 -0.92 11.48
CA PHE A 1 -14.06 -0.04 11.38
C PHE A 1 -14.18 0.81 10.12
N PRO A 2 -14.19 2.16 10.20
CA PRO A 2 -14.32 3.03 9.03
C PRO A 2 -13.09 2.86 8.12
N MET A 3 -13.31 2.89 6.80
CA MET A 3 -12.26 2.72 5.80
C MET A 3 -12.56 3.56 4.56
N ALA A 4 -11.52 4.15 3.99
CA ALA A 4 -11.58 4.82 2.70
C ALA A 4 -10.42 4.32 1.82
N VAL A 5 -10.69 4.08 0.55
CA VAL A 5 -9.70 3.62 -0.45
C VAL A 5 -9.65 4.64 -1.57
N ALA A 6 -8.48 5.21 -1.80
CA ALA A 6 -8.23 6.11 -2.92
C ALA A 6 -7.57 5.34 -4.07
N LEU A 7 -8.13 5.43 -5.26
CA LEU A 7 -7.58 4.83 -6.48
C LEU A 7 -7.14 5.93 -7.44
N GLY A 8 -6.00 5.73 -8.09
CA GLY A 8 -5.49 6.64 -9.10
C GLY A 8 -5.03 7.99 -8.52
N ALA A 9 -4.40 7.99 -7.34
CA ALA A 9 -3.72 9.18 -6.83
C ALA A 9 -2.45 9.48 -7.66
N ASP A 10 -1.85 10.65 -7.44
CA ASP A 10 -0.59 10.98 -8.11
C ASP A 10 0.57 10.04 -7.69
N PRO A 11 1.60 9.87 -8.54
CA PRO A 11 2.67 8.90 -8.27
C PRO A 11 3.42 9.11 -6.96
N ALA A 12 3.64 10.35 -6.52
CA ALA A 12 4.31 10.63 -5.25
C ALA A 12 3.47 10.18 -4.05
N THR A 13 2.14 10.32 -4.14
CA THR A 13 1.20 9.83 -3.12
C THR A 13 1.17 8.31 -3.10
N ILE A 14 1.15 7.64 -4.26
CA ILE A 14 1.18 6.19 -4.35
C ILE A 14 2.48 5.64 -3.76
N LEU A 15 3.63 6.23 -4.13
CA LEU A 15 4.93 5.85 -3.58
C LEU A 15 4.98 6.08 -2.06
N GLY A 16 4.46 7.21 -1.58
CA GLY A 16 4.38 7.52 -0.16
C GLY A 16 3.57 6.50 0.63
N ALA A 17 2.48 5.99 0.08
CA ALA A 17 1.61 5.00 0.73
C ALA A 17 2.26 3.63 0.95
N VAL A 18 3.29 3.27 0.18
CA VAL A 18 4.00 1.98 0.30
C VAL A 18 5.38 2.12 0.94
N THR A 19 5.74 3.34 1.33
CA THR A 19 7.06 3.67 1.86
C THR A 19 7.08 3.48 3.39
N PRO A 20 8.09 2.81 3.97
CA PRO A 20 8.25 2.72 5.42
C PRO A 20 8.81 4.04 5.96
N VAL A 21 7.92 4.99 6.22
CA VAL A 21 8.28 6.27 6.86
C VAL A 21 8.31 6.14 8.38
N PRO A 22 9.12 6.93 9.11
CA PRO A 22 9.08 6.98 10.57
C PRO A 22 7.71 7.43 11.09
N ASP A 23 7.28 6.94 12.25
CA ASP A 23 5.97 7.24 12.87
C ASP A 23 5.68 8.74 13.05
N ALA A 24 6.73 9.56 13.15
CA ALA A 24 6.62 11.02 13.26
C ALA A 24 6.35 11.73 11.93
N LEU A 25 6.40 11.03 10.81
CA LEU A 25 6.21 11.57 9.47
C LEU A 25 5.00 10.89 8.81
N SER A 26 3.97 11.67 8.49
CA SER A 26 2.84 11.14 7.74
C SER A 26 3.22 10.87 6.28
N GLU A 27 2.63 9.84 5.68
CA GLU A 27 2.79 9.48 4.27
C GLU A 27 2.40 10.64 3.34
N TYR A 28 1.41 11.44 3.71
CA TYR A 28 1.02 12.66 2.97
C TYR A 28 2.09 13.74 3.03
N GLN A 29 2.78 13.90 4.17
CA GLN A 29 3.92 14.81 4.28
C GLN A 29 5.09 14.31 3.44
N PHE A 30 5.37 13.02 3.49
CA PHE A 30 6.42 12.40 2.69
C PHE A 30 6.15 12.54 1.19
N ALA A 31 4.93 12.26 0.74
CA ALA A 31 4.52 12.49 -0.65
C ALA A 31 4.68 13.97 -1.07
N GLY A 32 4.38 14.89 -0.15
CA GLY A 32 4.59 16.32 -0.36
C GLY A 32 6.07 16.69 -0.51
N LEU A 33 6.96 16.08 0.26
CA LEU A 33 8.41 16.23 0.12
C LEU A 33 8.90 15.74 -1.24
N LEU A 34 8.46 14.56 -1.67
CA LEU A 34 8.83 13.99 -2.98
C LEU A 34 8.37 14.86 -4.14
N ARG A 35 7.18 15.42 -4.04
CA ARG A 35 6.57 16.26 -5.09
C ARG A 35 7.13 17.71 -5.10
N GLY A 36 7.71 18.15 -4.00
CA GLY A 36 8.11 19.55 -3.81
C GLY A 36 6.92 20.49 -3.53
N GLY A 37 5.82 19.96 -3.02
CA GLY A 37 4.61 20.71 -2.70
C GLY A 37 3.64 19.95 -1.81
N ARG A 38 2.77 20.67 -1.09
CA ARG A 38 1.82 20.07 -0.15
C ARG A 38 0.90 19.05 -0.84
N THR A 39 0.66 17.92 -0.20
CA THR A 39 -0.40 16.99 -0.60
C THR A 39 -1.73 17.54 -0.14
N GLU A 40 -2.59 17.86 -1.09
CA GLU A 40 -3.97 18.27 -0.80
C GLU A 40 -4.81 17.04 -0.47
N VAL A 41 -5.67 17.19 0.54
CA VAL A 41 -6.59 16.16 0.99
C VAL A 41 -8.01 16.70 1.06
N VAL A 42 -8.98 15.80 0.91
CA VAL A 42 -10.39 16.09 1.07
C VAL A 42 -10.98 15.20 2.16
N ASP A 43 -11.93 15.72 2.90
CA ASP A 43 -12.66 14.94 3.91
C ASP A 43 -13.57 13.93 3.23
N THR A 44 -13.52 12.70 3.73
CA THR A 44 -14.46 11.64 3.32
C THR A 44 -15.75 11.73 4.14
N SER A 45 -16.77 10.94 3.77
CA SER A 45 -17.99 10.80 4.57
C SER A 45 -17.84 9.85 5.76
N VAL A 46 -16.73 9.11 5.85
CA VAL A 46 -16.48 8.08 6.87
C VAL A 46 -15.62 8.60 8.02
N GLY A 47 -15.91 8.10 9.21
CA GLY A 47 -15.29 8.55 10.45
C GLY A 47 -15.89 9.85 10.99
N GLU A 48 -15.66 10.13 12.27
CA GLU A 48 -16.15 11.32 12.96
C GLU A 48 -15.06 11.90 13.88
N GLY A 49 -15.10 13.22 14.09
CA GLY A 49 -14.15 13.91 14.96
C GLY A 49 -12.70 13.65 14.59
N ALA A 50 -11.90 13.21 15.55
CA ALA A 50 -10.49 12.88 15.36
C ALA A 50 -10.26 11.62 14.49
N LEU A 51 -11.29 10.82 14.27
CA LEU A 51 -11.27 9.63 13.41
C LEU A 51 -11.83 9.91 12.01
N LYS A 52 -12.06 11.17 11.66
CA LYS A 52 -12.47 11.57 10.31
C LYS A 52 -11.38 11.19 9.30
N LEU A 53 -11.74 10.36 8.33
CA LEU A 53 -10.80 9.95 7.30
C LEU A 53 -10.69 11.01 6.20
N GLN A 54 -9.50 11.14 5.67
CA GLN A 54 -9.18 12.01 4.54
C GLN A 54 -8.65 11.18 3.37
N ALA A 55 -8.93 11.63 2.17
CA ALA A 55 -8.42 11.04 0.94
C ALA A 55 -7.60 12.07 0.15
N PRO A 56 -6.61 11.65 -0.65
CA PRO A 56 -5.89 12.55 -1.54
C PRO A 56 -6.86 13.25 -2.51
N ALA A 57 -6.77 14.58 -2.61
CA ALA A 57 -7.61 15.34 -3.53
C ALA A 57 -7.31 15.02 -5.01
N SER A 58 -6.13 14.44 -5.28
CA SER A 58 -5.73 13.98 -6.61
C SER A 58 -6.32 12.63 -7.01
N ALA A 59 -6.99 11.90 -6.10
CA ALA A 59 -7.55 10.59 -6.40
C ALA A 59 -8.57 10.64 -7.54
N GLU A 60 -8.54 9.65 -8.40
CA GLU A 60 -9.51 9.48 -9.49
C GLU A 60 -10.84 8.93 -8.97
N PHE A 61 -10.75 7.98 -8.01
CA PHE A 61 -11.89 7.39 -7.31
C PHE A 61 -11.62 7.33 -5.81
N VAL A 62 -12.67 7.50 -5.01
CA VAL A 62 -12.64 7.26 -3.57
C VAL A 62 -13.79 6.32 -3.21
N LEU A 63 -13.45 5.17 -2.66
CA LEU A 63 -14.40 4.20 -2.09
C LEU A 63 -14.48 4.46 -0.59
N GLU A 64 -15.67 4.71 -0.09
CA GLU A 64 -15.91 5.03 1.32
C GLU A 64 -16.82 3.97 1.93
N GLY A 65 -16.49 3.51 3.13
CA GLY A 65 -17.27 2.47 3.77
C GLY A 65 -16.62 1.96 5.06
N HIS A 66 -16.78 0.68 5.32
CA HIS A 66 -16.31 0.10 6.58
C HIS A 66 -15.98 -1.38 6.45
N ILE A 67 -15.14 -1.86 7.37
CA ILE A 67 -14.95 -3.28 7.62
C ILE A 67 -16.03 -3.70 8.63
N PRO A 68 -17.01 -4.55 8.24
CA PRO A 68 -18.12 -4.92 9.08
C PRO A 68 -17.69 -5.84 10.22
N THR A 69 -18.31 -5.68 11.38
CA THR A 69 -18.19 -6.63 12.48
C THR A 69 -19.11 -7.84 12.24
N ALA A 70 -18.68 -9.00 12.72
CA ALA A 70 -19.52 -10.17 12.71
C ALA A 70 -20.69 -10.00 13.71
N ALA A 71 -21.90 -10.43 13.31
CA ALA A 71 -23.02 -10.49 14.24
C ALA A 71 -22.76 -11.55 15.33
N PRO A 72 -23.29 -11.34 16.54
CA PRO A 72 -23.21 -12.37 17.59
C PRO A 72 -23.75 -13.72 17.10
N GLY A 73 -22.95 -14.78 17.22
CA GLY A 73 -23.32 -16.12 16.76
C GLY A 73 -23.21 -16.34 15.25
N PHE A 74 -22.52 -15.50 14.52
CA PHE A 74 -22.21 -15.70 13.10
C PHE A 74 -21.47 -17.05 12.91
N LYS A 75 -22.04 -17.93 12.08
CA LYS A 75 -21.52 -19.29 11.87
C LYS A 75 -20.72 -19.47 10.58
N GLY A 76 -20.41 -18.37 9.89
CA GLY A 76 -19.84 -18.41 8.57
C GLY A 76 -20.90 -18.72 7.50
N GLU A 77 -21.14 -17.81 6.64
CA GLU A 77 -22.08 -17.96 5.51
C GLU A 77 -21.37 -17.61 4.20
N SER A 78 -21.92 -18.13 3.11
CA SER A 78 -21.50 -17.72 1.79
C SER A 78 -22.43 -16.59 1.34
N GLU A 79 -21.95 -15.36 1.38
CA GLU A 79 -22.66 -14.24 0.75
C GLU A 79 -22.22 -14.15 -0.71
N ALA A 80 -23.14 -14.20 -1.64
CA ALA A 80 -22.89 -14.17 -3.09
C ALA A 80 -21.88 -15.24 -3.59
N GLY A 81 -21.84 -16.41 -2.96
CA GLY A 81 -20.91 -17.49 -3.32
C GLY A 81 -19.50 -17.37 -2.71
N VAL A 82 -19.22 -16.32 -1.96
CA VAL A 82 -17.94 -16.13 -1.28
C VAL A 82 -18.01 -16.70 0.13
N LYS A 83 -17.03 -17.52 0.51
CA LYS A 83 -16.92 -18.02 1.89
C LYS A 83 -16.52 -16.88 2.80
N VAL A 84 -17.28 -16.67 3.87
CA VAL A 84 -17.03 -15.63 4.87
C VAL A 84 -16.88 -16.27 6.25
N MET A 85 -15.95 -15.79 7.04
CA MET A 85 -15.74 -16.19 8.43
C MET A 85 -15.55 -14.98 9.34
N GLU A 86 -15.69 -15.18 10.65
CA GLU A 86 -15.31 -14.19 11.66
C GLU A 86 -13.87 -14.43 12.09
N ARG A 87 -13.09 -13.34 12.18
CA ARG A 87 -11.76 -13.34 12.77
C ARG A 87 -11.53 -12.00 13.48
N GLY A 88 -11.23 -12.07 14.79
CA GLY A 88 -10.97 -10.87 15.59
C GLY A 88 -12.14 -9.88 15.68
N GLY A 89 -13.38 -10.38 15.61
CA GLY A 89 -14.60 -9.56 15.66
C GLY A 89 -15.06 -9.02 14.31
N TYR A 90 -14.32 -9.25 13.22
CA TYR A 90 -14.60 -8.73 11.87
C TYR A 90 -14.87 -9.84 10.86
N LEU A 91 -15.61 -9.51 9.81
CA LEU A 91 -15.84 -10.41 8.69
C LEU A 91 -14.61 -10.49 7.79
N HIS A 92 -14.23 -11.72 7.44
CA HIS A 92 -13.16 -12.02 6.48
C HIS A 92 -13.71 -12.92 5.38
N ALA A 93 -13.27 -12.68 4.15
CA ALA A 93 -13.58 -13.51 2.99
C ALA A 93 -12.35 -14.29 2.54
N LEU A 94 -12.57 -15.51 2.05
CA LEU A 94 -11.52 -16.32 1.45
C LEU A 94 -11.20 -15.78 0.06
N GLU A 95 -9.96 -15.43 -0.17
CA GLU A 95 -9.49 -14.79 -1.40
C GLU A 95 -8.26 -15.49 -1.96
N GLY A 96 -8.08 -15.42 -3.29
CA GLY A 96 -6.98 -16.05 -4.00
C GLY A 96 -7.34 -17.43 -4.59
N PRO A 97 -6.34 -18.14 -5.15
CA PRO A 97 -4.93 -17.73 -5.28
C PRO A 97 -4.73 -16.67 -6.38
N PHE A 98 -3.75 -15.77 -6.18
CA PHE A 98 -3.39 -14.76 -7.17
C PHE A 98 -1.95 -14.95 -7.64
N GLY A 99 -1.69 -14.59 -8.91
CA GLY A 99 -0.33 -14.46 -9.43
C GLY A 99 0.42 -13.31 -8.75
N ASP A 100 1.71 -13.49 -8.51
CA ASP A 100 2.56 -12.55 -7.79
C ASP A 100 3.84 -12.24 -8.58
N HIS A 101 4.54 -11.17 -8.21
CA HIS A 101 5.81 -10.74 -8.79
C HIS A 101 6.93 -11.80 -8.67
N THR A 102 6.77 -12.76 -7.78
CA THR A 102 7.66 -13.92 -7.67
C THR A 102 7.58 -14.86 -8.87
N GLY A 103 6.54 -14.75 -9.71
CA GLY A 103 6.22 -15.67 -10.81
C GLY A 103 5.43 -16.91 -10.35
N TYR A 104 5.03 -16.96 -9.10
CA TYR A 104 4.21 -18.03 -8.51
C TYR A 104 2.86 -17.50 -8.04
N TYR A 105 1.94 -18.41 -7.76
CA TYR A 105 0.66 -18.07 -7.14
C TYR A 105 0.79 -18.04 -5.62
N ASN A 106 0.19 -17.02 -5.01
CA ASN A 106 0.00 -16.98 -3.56
C ASN A 106 -1.05 -18.02 -3.14
N GLU A 107 -0.94 -18.52 -1.92
CA GLU A 107 -1.98 -19.37 -1.34
C GLU A 107 -3.25 -18.57 -1.07
N GLN A 108 -4.38 -19.30 -1.00
CA GLN A 108 -5.63 -18.71 -0.53
C GLN A 108 -5.49 -18.31 0.95
N ASP A 109 -6.01 -17.14 1.30
CA ASP A 109 -6.05 -16.68 2.69
C ASP A 109 -7.32 -15.86 2.97
N TRP A 110 -7.54 -15.56 4.24
CA TRP A 110 -8.69 -14.83 4.72
C TRP A 110 -8.36 -13.35 4.89
N PHE A 111 -9.02 -12.51 4.11
CA PHE A 111 -8.84 -11.07 4.12
C PHE A 111 -10.08 -10.34 4.66
N PRO A 112 -9.90 -9.19 5.36
CA PRO A 112 -11.02 -8.40 5.83
C PRO A 112 -11.96 -7.98 4.70
N VAL A 113 -13.27 -8.13 4.92
CA VAL A 113 -14.28 -7.65 3.98
C VAL A 113 -14.37 -6.13 4.06
N PHE A 114 -14.32 -5.45 2.94
CA PHE A 114 -14.63 -4.03 2.86
C PHE A 114 -16.00 -3.84 2.22
N ARG A 115 -16.95 -3.29 3.00
CA ARG A 115 -18.27 -2.90 2.51
C ARG A 115 -18.23 -1.47 2.05
N ILE A 116 -18.49 -1.25 0.78
CA ILE A 116 -18.50 0.08 0.17
C ILE A 116 -19.90 0.65 0.31
N ASP A 117 -20.01 1.79 0.99
CA ASP A 117 -21.26 2.51 1.18
C ASP A 117 -21.42 3.66 0.17
N ARG A 118 -20.26 4.19 -0.31
CA ARG A 118 -20.20 5.30 -1.25
C ARG A 118 -19.02 5.19 -2.20
N LEU A 119 -19.28 5.52 -3.46
CA LEU A 119 -18.24 5.74 -4.49
C LEU A 119 -18.33 7.19 -4.97
N THR A 120 -17.23 7.91 -4.90
CA THR A 120 -17.05 9.20 -5.55
C THR A 120 -15.94 9.13 -6.57
N HIS A 121 -16.04 9.91 -7.64
CA HIS A 121 -15.02 9.95 -8.70
C HIS A 121 -14.96 11.32 -9.37
N ARG A 122 -13.88 11.59 -10.07
CA ARG A 122 -13.75 12.76 -10.94
C ARG A 122 -14.78 12.71 -12.06
N ARG A 123 -15.03 13.84 -12.73
CA ARG A 123 -15.98 13.89 -13.83
C ARG A 123 -15.61 12.93 -14.96
N ASP A 124 -14.34 12.88 -15.32
CA ASP A 124 -13.78 12.01 -16.35
C ASP A 124 -12.62 11.22 -15.72
N PRO A 125 -12.91 10.19 -14.89
CA PRO A 125 -11.90 9.49 -14.12
C PRO A 125 -11.09 8.54 -14.98
N ILE A 126 -9.80 8.43 -14.66
CA ILE A 126 -8.89 7.45 -15.24
C ILE A 126 -8.74 6.28 -14.25
N TYR A 127 -9.13 5.08 -14.67
CA TYR A 127 -8.86 3.89 -13.87
C TYR A 127 -7.42 3.44 -14.08
N HIS A 128 -6.57 3.74 -13.08
CA HIS A 128 -5.19 3.30 -13.08
C HIS A 128 -5.14 1.82 -12.69
N SER A 129 -4.66 0.99 -13.60
CA SER A 129 -4.52 -0.45 -13.40
C SER A 129 -3.14 -0.91 -13.85
N THR A 130 -2.56 -1.82 -13.06
CA THR A 130 -1.33 -2.53 -13.41
C THR A 130 -1.55 -4.03 -13.30
N TYR A 131 -0.57 -4.80 -13.67
CA TYR A 131 -0.55 -6.24 -13.40
C TYR A 131 0.73 -6.61 -12.66
N THR A 132 0.63 -7.64 -11.85
CA THR A 132 1.76 -8.20 -11.11
C THR A 132 2.09 -9.57 -11.68
N GLY A 133 3.36 -9.82 -11.92
CA GLY A 133 3.86 -11.08 -12.45
C GLY A 133 5.38 -11.14 -12.45
N LYS A 134 5.95 -11.98 -13.29
CA LYS A 134 7.41 -12.04 -13.42
C LYS A 134 7.97 -10.70 -13.91
N PRO A 135 9.00 -10.13 -13.27
CA PRO A 135 9.64 -8.89 -13.70
C PRO A 135 10.08 -8.90 -15.18
N PRO A 136 10.06 -7.72 -15.88
CA PRO A 136 9.79 -6.41 -15.32
C PRO A 136 8.28 -6.12 -15.15
N ASP A 137 7.90 -5.65 -13.97
CA ASP A 137 6.53 -5.32 -13.61
C ASP A 137 6.48 -4.07 -12.68
N GLU A 138 5.31 -3.71 -12.15
CA GLU A 138 5.18 -2.56 -11.25
C GLU A 138 6.11 -2.66 -10.02
N PRO A 139 6.18 -3.77 -9.27
CA PRO A 139 7.09 -3.88 -8.14
C PRO A 139 8.56 -3.65 -8.49
N ALA A 140 9.00 -4.03 -9.68
CA ALA A 140 10.37 -3.78 -10.14
C ALA A 140 10.62 -2.28 -10.33
N VAL A 141 9.69 -1.55 -10.95
CA VAL A 141 9.79 -0.10 -11.15
C VAL A 141 9.70 0.66 -9.82
N LEU A 142 8.81 0.24 -8.92
CA LEU A 142 8.75 0.80 -7.56
C LEU A 142 10.05 0.54 -6.79
N GLY A 143 10.67 -0.63 -6.95
CA GLY A 143 11.96 -0.95 -6.37
C GLY A 143 13.07 0.01 -6.81
N GLU A 144 13.12 0.35 -8.09
CA GLU A 144 14.07 1.36 -8.61
C GLU A 144 13.83 2.73 -7.97
N ALA A 145 12.58 3.19 -7.92
CA ALA A 145 12.23 4.46 -7.29
C ALA A 145 12.57 4.48 -5.78
N LEU A 146 12.34 3.38 -5.07
CA LEU A 146 12.71 3.23 -3.67
C LEU A 146 14.23 3.27 -3.47
N ASN A 147 15.01 2.65 -4.34
CA ASN A 147 16.48 2.74 -4.29
C ASN A 147 16.94 4.20 -4.37
N GLU A 148 16.43 4.96 -5.33
CA GLU A 148 16.77 6.38 -5.51
C GLU A 148 16.44 7.24 -4.26
N VAL A 149 15.29 6.98 -3.65
CA VAL A 149 14.80 7.78 -2.51
C VAL A 149 15.49 7.39 -1.20
N PHE A 150 15.70 6.08 -0.95
CA PHE A 150 16.12 5.60 0.37
C PHE A 150 17.63 5.45 0.54
N VAL A 151 18.39 5.21 -0.52
CA VAL A 151 19.85 5.08 -0.40
C VAL A 151 20.48 6.29 0.28
N PRO A 152 20.15 7.56 -0.05
CA PRO A 152 20.69 8.71 0.65
C PRO A 152 20.30 8.78 2.14
N LEU A 153 19.13 8.26 2.51
CA LEU A 153 18.68 8.24 3.92
C LEU A 153 19.42 7.15 4.70
N LEU A 154 19.61 5.97 4.11
CA LEU A 154 20.40 4.89 4.69
C LEU A 154 21.85 5.30 4.89
N GLN A 155 22.46 5.99 3.93
CA GLN A 155 23.82 6.50 4.05
C GLN A 155 24.00 7.54 5.17
N LYS A 156 22.96 8.33 5.46
CA LYS A 156 22.98 9.25 6.63
C LYS A 156 22.94 8.49 7.96
N GLN A 157 22.21 7.40 8.02
CA GLN A 157 22.09 6.59 9.22
C GLN A 157 23.27 5.62 9.40
N PHE A 158 23.79 5.10 8.30
CA PHE A 158 24.90 4.14 8.24
C PHE A 158 25.99 4.66 7.28
N PRO A 159 26.91 5.52 7.75
CA PRO A 159 27.91 6.17 6.89
C PRO A 159 28.88 5.20 6.20
N GLU A 160 28.98 3.97 6.68
CA GLU A 160 29.75 2.89 6.07
C GLU A 160 29.10 2.34 4.79
N ILE A 161 27.82 2.53 4.58
CA ILE A 161 27.13 2.13 3.34
C ILE A 161 27.49 3.13 2.24
N THR A 162 28.21 2.64 1.23
CA THR A 162 28.58 3.44 0.05
C THR A 162 27.57 3.32 -1.07
N ASP A 163 26.89 2.17 -1.13
CA ASP A 163 25.83 1.94 -2.11
C ASP A 163 24.88 0.85 -1.62
N PHE A 164 23.65 0.88 -2.11
CA PHE A 164 22.61 -0.09 -1.78
C PHE A 164 21.69 -0.28 -2.99
N TYR A 165 21.45 -1.51 -3.36
CA TYR A 165 20.64 -1.86 -4.52
C TYR A 165 19.78 -3.08 -4.28
N LEU A 166 18.51 -3.01 -4.68
CA LEU A 166 17.57 -4.11 -4.71
C LEU A 166 17.37 -4.57 -6.15
N PRO A 167 18.12 -5.59 -6.61
CA PRO A 167 18.03 -6.04 -7.99
C PRO A 167 16.70 -6.73 -8.30
N PRO A 168 16.13 -6.53 -9.50
CA PRO A 168 14.89 -7.20 -9.93
C PRO A 168 14.98 -8.73 -9.86
N GLU A 169 16.18 -9.30 -10.07
CA GLU A 169 16.46 -10.74 -9.97
C GLU A 169 16.19 -11.30 -8.57
N GLY A 170 16.18 -10.45 -7.56
CA GLY A 170 15.81 -10.76 -6.18
C GLY A 170 14.31 -10.65 -5.92
N CYS A 171 13.45 -10.76 -6.95
CA CYS A 171 12.01 -10.57 -6.82
C CYS A 171 11.66 -9.25 -6.12
N SER A 172 12.24 -8.17 -6.60
CA SER A 172 12.08 -6.77 -6.19
C SER A 172 12.62 -6.44 -4.78
N TYR A 173 12.24 -7.18 -3.74
CA TYR A 173 12.58 -6.82 -2.34
C TYR A 173 13.23 -7.97 -1.55
N ARG A 174 13.48 -9.10 -2.17
CA ARG A 174 13.94 -10.32 -1.48
C ARG A 174 15.47 -10.46 -1.45
N MET A 175 16.18 -9.61 -2.18
CA MET A 175 17.63 -9.57 -2.20
C MET A 175 18.13 -8.13 -2.14
N ALA A 176 19.15 -7.88 -1.33
CA ALA A 176 19.86 -6.61 -1.29
C ALA A 176 21.33 -6.81 -1.58
N VAL A 177 21.88 -5.97 -2.44
CA VAL A 177 23.33 -5.87 -2.68
C VAL A 177 23.81 -4.58 -2.02
N ILE A 178 24.69 -4.70 -1.03
CA ILE A 178 25.17 -3.58 -0.24
C ILE A 178 26.67 -3.43 -0.38
N SER A 179 27.11 -2.26 -0.77
CA SER A 179 28.51 -1.87 -0.81
C SER A 179 28.89 -1.14 0.47
N ILE A 180 29.91 -1.59 1.18
CA ILE A 180 30.34 -0.99 2.43
C ILE A 180 31.81 -0.62 2.42
N LYS A 181 32.14 0.51 3.05
CA LYS A 181 33.51 0.90 3.36
C LYS A 181 33.86 0.38 4.76
N LYS A 182 34.62 -0.70 4.82
CA LYS A 182 35.08 -1.25 6.09
C LYS A 182 35.96 -0.25 6.84
N ALA A 183 35.65 0.01 8.10
CA ALA A 183 36.50 0.82 8.99
C ALA A 183 37.62 -0.02 9.66
N TYR A 184 37.43 -1.34 9.75
CA TYR A 184 38.34 -2.29 10.39
C TYR A 184 38.25 -3.67 9.73
N PRO A 185 39.27 -4.51 9.82
CA PRO A 185 39.23 -5.89 9.38
C PRO A 185 38.33 -6.72 10.30
N GLY A 186 37.39 -7.48 9.75
CA GLY A 186 36.49 -8.35 10.53
C GLY A 186 35.12 -8.44 9.97
#